data_10d48ca1d7c9643622f30b3db4e10c75
#
_entry.id   10d48ca1d7c9643622f30b3db4e10c75
#
_cell.length_a   1.000
_cell.length_b   1.000
_cell.length_c   1.000
_cell.angle_alpha   90.00
_cell.angle_beta   90.00
_cell.angle_gamma   90.00
#
_symmetry.space_group_name_H-M   'P 1'
#
loop_
_entity.id
_entity.type
_entity.pdbx_description
1 polymer ?
#
loop_
_entity_poly.entity_id
_entity_poly.type
_entity_poly.pdbx_seq_one_letter_code
_entity_poly.pdbx_strand_id
1 'polypeptide(L)'
;MKTNKYIDHTLLKPGSTKEEIRKVCEEAKQYDFASVCVNPVWVSFVAEQLKGTDVKTCCVISFPLGALTPEMKAAEAAAVIEKGAQEVDMVINLGAAKEGDWDLVQRDIAAVTAAAAGKALVKVIIETCLLTDEEKEKA
;
A
#
# COMPACT_ATOMS: atom_id res chain seq x y z
N MET A 1 1.77 12.94 -20.89
CA MET A 1 1.68 12.19 -19.62
C MET A 1 3.04 12.30 -18.93
N LYS A 2 3.10 12.72 -17.65
CA LYS A 2 4.38 12.93 -16.97
C LYS A 2 4.76 11.64 -16.23
N THR A 3 5.91 11.06 -16.53
CA THR A 3 6.40 9.77 -15.98
C THR A 3 6.53 9.78 -14.45
N ASN A 4 6.86 10.93 -13.85
CA ASN A 4 6.95 11.09 -12.40
C ASN A 4 5.65 10.76 -11.66
N LYS A 5 4.48 10.91 -12.29
CA LYS A 5 3.17 10.57 -11.69
C LYS A 5 2.86 9.06 -11.67
N TYR A 6 3.81 8.21 -12.08
CA TYR A 6 3.74 6.76 -11.92
C TYR A 6 4.73 6.24 -10.87
N ILE A 7 5.41 7.14 -10.15
CA ILE A 7 6.43 6.77 -9.16
C ILE A 7 5.84 6.93 -7.75
N ASP A 8 5.77 5.82 -7.02
CA ASP A 8 5.57 5.80 -5.58
C ASP A 8 6.95 5.82 -4.91
N HIS A 9 7.36 6.98 -4.38
CA HIS A 9 8.65 7.12 -3.74
C HIS A 9 8.65 6.41 -2.39
N THR A 10 9.40 5.30 -2.29
CA THR A 10 9.16 4.27 -1.29
C THR A 10 10.32 4.12 -0.31
N LEU A 11 10.02 4.07 1.00
CA LEU A 11 10.96 3.72 2.06
C LEU A 11 10.31 2.79 3.09
N LEU A 12 10.67 1.49 3.04
CA LEU A 12 10.05 0.41 3.84
C LEU A 12 11.05 -0.30 4.76
N LYS A 13 12.27 0.22 4.92
CA LYS A 13 13.26 -0.38 5.84
C LYS A 13 12.71 -0.35 7.27
N PRO A 14 12.78 -1.46 8.03
CA PRO A 14 12.24 -1.50 9.39
C PRO A 14 12.91 -0.52 10.36
N GLY A 15 14.18 -0.19 10.12
CA GLY A 15 14.94 0.76 10.94
C GLY A 15 14.97 2.20 10.40
N SER A 16 14.04 2.58 9.52
CA SER A 16 14.00 3.94 8.97
C SER A 16 13.80 4.99 10.06
N THR A 17 14.57 6.07 9.98
CA THR A 17 14.49 7.19 10.90
C THR A 17 13.53 8.28 10.39
N LYS A 18 13.07 9.13 11.30
CA LYS A 18 12.21 10.28 10.96
C LYS A 18 12.86 11.21 9.93
N GLU A 19 14.18 11.35 9.99
CA GLU A 19 14.95 12.19 9.06
C GLU A 19 14.99 11.59 7.65
N GLU A 20 15.17 10.26 7.53
CA GLU A 20 15.12 9.57 6.25
C GLU A 20 13.72 9.68 5.63
N ILE A 21 12.65 9.52 6.41
CA ILE A 21 11.28 9.70 5.92
C ILE A 21 11.03 11.15 5.46
N ARG A 22 11.53 12.16 6.22
CA ARG A 22 11.42 13.57 5.81
C ARG A 22 12.10 13.81 4.46
N LYS A 23 13.30 13.29 4.27
CA LYS A 23 14.04 13.40 3.01
C LYS A 23 13.26 12.82 1.83
N VAL A 24 12.66 11.64 2.00
CA VAL A 24 11.81 11.01 0.96
C VAL A 24 10.60 11.90 0.62
N CYS A 25 9.97 12.54 1.62
CA CYS A 25 8.88 13.48 1.37
C CYS A 25 9.34 14.73 0.61
N GLU A 26 10.51 15.27 0.94
CA GLU A 26 11.08 16.42 0.25
C GLU A 26 11.42 16.11 -1.22
N GLU A 27 12.04 14.97 -1.46
CA GLU A 27 12.33 14.48 -2.81
C GLU A 27 11.04 14.28 -3.62
N ALA A 28 10.01 13.66 -3.03
CA ALA A 28 8.74 13.45 -3.69
C ALA A 28 8.03 14.76 -4.07
N LYS A 29 8.11 15.78 -3.21
CA LYS A 29 7.62 17.14 -3.53
C LYS A 29 8.44 17.81 -4.64
N GLN A 30 9.75 17.72 -4.56
CA GLN A 30 10.66 18.33 -5.54
C GLN A 30 10.46 17.77 -6.95
N TYR A 31 10.29 16.46 -7.07
CA TYR A 31 10.12 15.77 -8.35
C TYR A 31 8.66 15.55 -8.75
N ASP A 32 7.72 16.00 -7.92
CA ASP A 32 6.28 15.89 -8.15
C ASP A 32 5.86 14.42 -8.43
N PHE A 33 6.30 13.49 -7.57
CA PHE A 33 5.95 12.06 -7.68
C PHE A 33 4.46 11.80 -7.36
N ALA A 34 3.98 10.59 -7.67
CA ALA A 34 2.60 10.20 -7.40
C ALA A 34 2.32 10.12 -5.89
N SER A 35 3.19 9.43 -5.16
CA SER A 35 3.03 9.22 -3.73
C SER A 35 4.37 9.09 -2.98
N VAL A 36 4.28 9.11 -1.66
CA VAL A 36 5.30 8.58 -0.74
C VAL A 36 4.73 7.35 -0.06
N CYS A 37 5.36 6.19 -0.26
CA CYS A 37 4.93 4.91 0.28
C CYS A 37 5.80 4.49 1.48
N VAL A 38 5.14 4.24 2.63
CA VAL A 38 5.80 3.96 3.91
C VAL A 38 5.11 2.85 4.70
N ASN A 39 5.77 2.40 5.77
CA ASN A 39 5.16 1.53 6.79
C ASN A 39 4.11 2.29 7.64
N PRO A 40 3.12 1.60 8.23
CA PRO A 40 2.01 2.19 8.99
C PRO A 40 2.40 3.20 10.08
N VAL A 41 3.51 2.99 10.74
CA VAL A 41 4.01 3.86 11.81
C VAL A 41 4.29 5.29 11.34
N TRP A 42 4.57 5.49 10.05
CA TRP A 42 4.96 6.77 9.47
C TRP A 42 3.82 7.56 8.82
N VAL A 43 2.63 6.96 8.66
CA VAL A 43 1.53 7.55 7.89
C VAL A 43 1.16 8.96 8.35
N SER A 44 0.94 9.18 9.65
CA SER A 44 0.57 10.50 10.17
C SER A 44 1.65 11.55 9.93
N PHE A 45 2.92 11.15 10.04
CA PHE A 45 4.05 12.05 9.79
C PHE A 45 4.13 12.42 8.30
N VAL A 46 4.01 11.43 7.40
CA VAL A 46 4.04 11.67 5.95
C VAL A 46 2.84 12.52 5.51
N ALA A 47 1.64 12.25 6.01
CA ALA A 47 0.45 13.05 5.72
C ALA A 47 0.64 14.52 6.08
N GLU A 48 1.26 14.82 7.22
CA GLU A 48 1.58 16.20 7.60
C GLU A 48 2.66 16.82 6.70
N GLN A 49 3.70 16.06 6.32
CA GLN A 49 4.77 16.54 5.44
C GLN A 49 4.28 16.85 4.01
N LEU A 50 3.28 16.13 3.53
CA LEU A 50 2.73 16.27 2.17
C LEU A 50 1.52 17.19 2.08
N LYS A 51 1.07 17.75 3.20
CA LYS A 51 -0.10 18.65 3.26
C LYS A 51 0.03 19.83 2.30
N GLY A 52 -1.03 20.04 1.51
CA GLY A 52 -1.06 21.13 0.52
C GLY A 52 -0.33 20.83 -0.79
N THR A 53 0.10 19.59 -1.00
CA THR A 53 0.69 19.12 -2.27
C THR A 53 -0.21 18.10 -2.95
N ASP A 54 0.08 17.76 -4.22
CA ASP A 54 -0.62 16.71 -4.96
C ASP A 54 -0.05 15.30 -4.71
N VAL A 55 1.10 15.21 -4.02
CA VAL A 55 1.74 13.93 -3.68
C VAL A 55 0.92 13.21 -2.62
N LYS A 56 0.55 11.95 -2.88
CA LYS A 56 -0.31 11.16 -1.99
C LYS A 56 0.49 10.49 -0.87
N THR A 57 -0.16 10.33 0.29
CA THR A 57 0.34 9.47 1.36
C THR A 57 -0.09 8.04 1.07
N CYS A 58 0.85 7.17 0.76
CA CYS A 58 0.64 5.75 0.52
C CYS A 58 1.18 4.92 1.68
N CYS A 59 0.50 3.83 2.03
CA CYS A 59 0.92 2.93 3.09
C CYS A 59 0.75 1.47 2.68
N VAL A 60 1.77 0.64 2.96
CA VAL A 60 1.63 -0.81 2.80
C VAL A 60 0.86 -1.40 3.98
N ILE A 61 0.07 -2.46 3.71
CA ILE A 61 -0.63 -3.26 4.72
C ILE A 61 -0.45 -4.75 4.46
N SER A 62 -0.51 -5.57 5.52
CA SER A 62 -0.21 -7.01 5.43
C SER A 62 1.10 -7.29 4.69
N PHE A 63 2.03 -6.39 4.81
CA PHE A 63 3.27 -6.38 4.04
C PHE A 63 4.46 -6.86 4.86
N PRO A 64 5.38 -7.64 4.28
CA PRO A 64 5.41 -8.09 2.88
C PRO A 64 4.71 -9.42 2.61
N LEU A 65 4.16 -10.09 3.61
CA LEU A 65 3.77 -11.51 3.55
C LEU A 65 2.37 -11.75 2.97
N GLY A 66 1.45 -10.81 3.07
CA GLY A 66 0.05 -11.02 2.69
C GLY A 66 -0.70 -12.05 3.55
N ALA A 67 -0.13 -12.45 4.70
CA ALA A 67 -0.56 -13.61 5.49
C ALA A 67 -1.49 -13.27 6.67
N LEU A 68 -2.13 -12.12 6.64
CA LEU A 68 -3.19 -11.78 7.60
C LEU A 68 -4.55 -12.28 7.10
N THR A 69 -5.51 -12.43 8.02
CA THR A 69 -6.90 -12.72 7.61
C THR A 69 -7.54 -11.49 6.95
N PRO A 70 -8.60 -11.66 6.13
CA PRO A 70 -9.29 -10.53 5.50
C PRO A 70 -9.74 -9.45 6.49
N GLU A 71 -10.24 -9.84 7.66
CA GLU A 71 -10.69 -8.93 8.72
C GLU A 71 -9.53 -8.12 9.31
N MET A 72 -8.36 -8.76 9.51
CA MET A 72 -7.16 -8.09 10.01
C MET A 72 -6.61 -7.09 9.00
N LYS A 73 -6.58 -7.45 7.70
CA LYS A 73 -6.20 -6.53 6.62
C LYS A 73 -7.14 -5.34 6.52
N ALA A 74 -8.45 -5.59 6.62
CA ALA A 74 -9.46 -4.53 6.63
C ALA A 74 -9.30 -3.57 7.81
N ALA A 75 -9.02 -4.11 9.00
CA ALA A 75 -8.76 -3.31 10.20
C ALA A 75 -7.48 -2.47 10.08
N GLU A 76 -6.42 -3.04 9.53
CA GLU A 76 -5.17 -2.32 9.27
C GLU A 76 -5.38 -1.19 8.25
N ALA A 77 -6.11 -1.46 7.15
CA ALA A 77 -6.47 -0.45 6.16
C ALA A 77 -7.27 0.71 6.78
N ALA A 78 -8.32 0.42 7.54
CA ALA A 78 -9.12 1.44 8.21
C ALA A 78 -8.25 2.30 9.14
N ALA A 79 -7.37 1.68 9.94
CA ALA A 79 -6.52 2.37 10.88
C ALA A 79 -5.51 3.33 10.20
N VAL A 80 -4.92 2.93 9.05
CA VAL A 80 -3.97 3.80 8.34
C VAL A 80 -4.68 4.91 7.56
N ILE A 81 -5.90 4.67 7.05
CA ILE A 81 -6.73 5.68 6.40
C ILE A 81 -7.14 6.78 7.40
N GLU A 82 -7.53 6.42 8.62
CA GLU A 82 -7.81 7.39 9.68
C GLU A 82 -6.60 8.25 10.03
N LYS A 83 -5.40 7.72 9.86
CA LYS A 83 -4.12 8.44 10.06
C LYS A 83 -3.70 9.31 8.88
N GLY A 84 -4.44 9.28 7.78
CA GLY A 84 -4.20 10.12 6.62
C GLY A 84 -3.66 9.43 5.38
N ALA A 85 -3.64 8.09 5.32
CA ALA A 85 -3.33 7.37 4.09
C ALA A 85 -4.41 7.63 3.03
N GLN A 86 -4.00 8.01 1.84
CA GLN A 86 -4.84 8.25 0.66
C GLN A 86 -4.75 7.10 -0.35
N GLU A 87 -3.71 6.28 -0.22
CA GLU A 87 -3.50 5.05 -0.95
C GLU A 87 -3.05 3.94 0.00
N VAL A 88 -3.54 2.72 -0.23
CA VAL A 88 -3.24 1.56 0.59
C VAL A 88 -2.80 0.42 -0.32
N ASP A 89 -1.59 -0.08 -0.12
CA ASP A 89 -0.97 -1.15 -0.89
C ASP A 89 -1.00 -2.45 -0.08
N MET A 90 -1.94 -3.33 -0.41
CA MET A 90 -2.08 -4.64 0.23
C MET A 90 -1.33 -5.73 -0.54
N VAL A 91 -0.82 -6.73 0.17
CA VAL A 91 -0.34 -7.97 -0.47
C VAL A 91 -1.47 -9.00 -0.46
N ILE A 92 -1.69 -9.71 -1.59
CA ILE A 92 -2.69 -10.78 -1.69
C ILE A 92 -2.40 -11.91 -0.71
N ASN A 93 -3.40 -12.75 -0.44
CA ASN A 93 -3.17 -14.02 0.26
C ASN A 93 -2.48 -15.00 -0.70
N LEU A 94 -1.13 -15.03 -0.63
CA LEU A 94 -0.30 -15.87 -1.49
C LEU A 94 -0.55 -17.37 -1.27
N GLY A 95 -0.82 -17.80 -0.03
CA GLY A 95 -1.16 -19.18 0.28
C GLY A 95 -2.42 -19.62 -0.45
N ALA A 96 -3.48 -18.83 -0.38
CA ALA A 96 -4.73 -19.09 -1.10
C ALA A 96 -4.52 -19.12 -2.62
N ALA A 97 -3.74 -18.18 -3.17
CA ALA A 97 -3.41 -18.16 -4.60
C ALA A 97 -2.66 -19.43 -5.03
N LYS A 98 -1.71 -19.91 -4.22
CA LYS A 98 -0.96 -21.15 -4.49
C LYS A 98 -1.83 -22.41 -4.41
N GLU A 99 -2.84 -22.42 -3.56
CA GLU A 99 -3.82 -23.50 -3.44
C GLU A 99 -4.95 -23.42 -4.50
N GLY A 100 -5.00 -22.31 -5.26
CA GLY A 100 -6.05 -22.06 -6.24
C GLY A 100 -7.39 -21.62 -5.63
N ASP A 101 -7.40 -21.22 -4.35
CA ASP A 101 -8.58 -20.65 -3.67
C ASP A 101 -8.75 -19.17 -4.02
N TRP A 102 -9.17 -18.94 -5.27
CA TRP A 102 -9.37 -17.57 -5.79
C TRP A 102 -10.57 -16.88 -5.16
N ASP A 103 -11.52 -17.62 -4.61
CA ASP A 103 -12.63 -17.05 -3.84
C ASP A 103 -12.13 -16.40 -2.55
N LEU A 104 -11.16 -17.02 -1.87
CA LEU A 104 -10.54 -16.42 -0.70
C LEU A 104 -9.69 -15.19 -1.08
N VAL A 105 -8.92 -15.25 -2.18
CA VAL A 105 -8.17 -14.09 -2.68
C VAL A 105 -9.11 -12.92 -2.97
N GLN A 106 -10.23 -13.17 -3.64
CA GLN A 106 -11.22 -12.14 -3.95
C GLN A 106 -11.85 -11.55 -2.67
N ARG A 107 -12.24 -12.39 -1.70
CA ARG A 107 -12.80 -11.93 -0.42
C ARG A 107 -11.80 -11.10 0.39
N ASP A 108 -10.53 -11.46 0.35
CA ASP A 108 -9.44 -10.74 0.98
C ASP A 108 -9.32 -9.30 0.45
N ILE A 109 -9.29 -9.16 -0.88
CA ILE A 109 -9.25 -7.85 -1.56
C ILE A 109 -10.54 -7.06 -1.30
N ALA A 110 -11.70 -7.72 -1.38
CA ALA A 110 -13.00 -7.09 -1.15
C ALA A 110 -13.13 -6.51 0.27
N ALA A 111 -12.61 -7.22 1.28
CA ALA A 111 -12.62 -6.75 2.66
C ALA A 111 -11.83 -5.44 2.83
N VAL A 112 -10.64 -5.34 2.23
CA VAL A 112 -9.83 -4.12 2.25
C VAL A 112 -10.49 -2.99 1.47
N THR A 113 -11.03 -3.28 0.29
CA THR A 113 -11.72 -2.29 -0.54
C THR A 113 -12.97 -1.73 0.17
N ALA A 114 -13.73 -2.59 0.85
CA ALA A 114 -14.87 -2.18 1.67
C ALA A 114 -14.45 -1.28 2.84
N ALA A 115 -13.34 -1.62 3.52
CA ALA A 115 -12.80 -0.80 4.61
C ALA A 115 -12.31 0.57 4.11
N ALA A 116 -11.75 0.64 2.90
CA ALA A 116 -11.34 1.89 2.28
C ALA A 116 -12.55 2.80 1.94
N ALA A 117 -13.72 2.21 1.61
CA ALA A 117 -15.01 2.89 1.40
C ALA A 117 -14.90 4.17 0.54
N GLY A 118 -14.06 4.15 -0.51
CA GLY A 118 -13.81 5.29 -1.39
C GLY A 118 -13.00 6.45 -0.78
N LYS A 119 -12.51 6.31 0.46
CA LYS A 119 -11.65 7.31 1.12
C LYS A 119 -10.20 7.20 0.70
N ALA A 120 -9.77 6.02 0.26
CA ALA A 120 -8.42 5.75 -0.23
C ALA A 120 -8.47 4.83 -1.45
N LEU A 121 -7.47 4.97 -2.33
CA LEU A 121 -7.23 4.03 -3.42
C LEU A 121 -6.59 2.76 -2.84
N VAL A 122 -7.08 1.59 -3.24
CA VAL A 122 -6.46 0.30 -2.90
C VAL A 122 -5.67 -0.20 -4.10
N LYS A 123 -4.39 -0.51 -3.91
CA LYS A 123 -3.54 -1.19 -4.88
C LYS A 123 -3.19 -2.58 -4.35
N VAL A 124 -3.09 -3.55 -5.23
CA VAL A 124 -2.89 -4.95 -4.86
C VAL A 124 -1.53 -5.43 -5.35
N ILE A 125 -0.65 -5.77 -4.43
CA ILE A 125 0.65 -6.38 -4.71
C ILE A 125 0.42 -7.88 -4.87
N ILE A 126 0.58 -8.39 -6.09
CA ILE A 126 0.39 -9.81 -6.39
C ILE A 126 1.65 -10.66 -6.21
N GLU A 127 2.80 -10.06 -5.97
CA GLU A 127 4.10 -10.71 -5.75
C GLU A 127 4.48 -11.67 -6.88
N THR A 128 4.63 -11.13 -8.07
CA THR A 128 4.79 -11.90 -9.33
C THR A 128 5.92 -12.92 -9.32
N CYS A 129 7.00 -12.67 -8.54
CA CYS A 129 8.13 -13.60 -8.46
C CYS A 129 7.79 -14.93 -7.76
N LEU A 130 6.69 -14.99 -7.00
CA LEU A 130 6.21 -16.19 -6.32
C LEU A 130 5.10 -16.92 -7.09
N LEU A 131 4.57 -16.33 -8.16
CA LEU A 131 3.46 -16.86 -8.93
C LEU A 131 3.93 -17.47 -10.27
N THR A 132 3.25 -18.54 -10.68
CA THR A 132 3.35 -19.06 -12.07
C THR A 132 2.65 -18.10 -13.03
N ASP A 133 2.86 -18.27 -14.34
CA ASP A 133 2.20 -17.42 -15.34
C ASP A 133 0.67 -17.58 -15.30
N GLU A 134 0.16 -18.79 -15.09
CA GLU A 134 -1.27 -19.03 -14.91
C GLU A 134 -1.84 -18.36 -13.66
N GLU A 135 -1.08 -18.38 -12.54
CA GLU A 135 -1.48 -17.71 -11.31
C GLU A 135 -1.47 -16.17 -11.44
N LYS A 136 -0.50 -15.61 -12.20
CA LYS A 136 -0.45 -14.17 -12.49
C LYS A 136 -1.64 -13.69 -13.32
N GLU A 137 -2.10 -14.53 -14.28
CA GLU A 137 -3.27 -14.20 -15.11
C GLU A 137 -4.58 -14.20 -14.30
N LYS A 138 -4.63 -15.00 -13.24
CA LYS A 138 -5.81 -15.09 -12.37
C LYS A 138 -5.84 -14.03 -11.26
N ALA A 139 -4.66 -13.60 -10.81
CA ALA A 139 -4.51 -12.62 -9.75
C ALA A 139 -4.74 -11.18 -10.23
#